data_220eade9cab7e5e774d41d6cf2440ba8
#
_entry.id   220eade9cab7e5e774d41d6cf2440ba8
#
_cell.length_a   1.000
_cell.length_b   1.000
_cell.length_c   1.000
_cell.angle_alpha   90.00
_cell.angle_beta   90.00
_cell.angle_gamma   90.00
#
_symmetry.space_group_name_H-M   'P 1'
#
loop_
_entity.id
_entity.type
_entity.pdbx_description
1 polymer ?
#
loop_
_entity_poly.entity_id
_entity_poly.type
_entity_poly.pdbx_seq_one_letter_code
_entity_poly.pdbx_strand_id
1 'polypeptide(L)'
;MASLRDLLESTKSMIREVTTAEADDLRLAPRAVTLDVREADEYEQGALPRAIHIPRGTLETTIEMKVPNKTTPLVVYCAGGTRSAFAAKTLEELGYTDVVSVVGGFNRWKDEDRE
;
A
#
# COMPACT_ATOMS: atom_id res chain seq x y z
N MET A 1 -13.29 -24.14 -6.39
CA MET A 1 -13.38 -22.92 -7.19
C MET A 1 -12.86 -21.74 -6.38
N ALA A 2 -12.00 -20.93 -6.98
CA ALA A 2 -11.42 -19.78 -6.29
C ALA A 2 -12.43 -18.65 -6.12
N SER A 3 -12.37 -17.98 -5.00
CA SER A 3 -13.17 -16.78 -4.69
C SER A 3 -12.24 -15.61 -4.41
N LEU A 4 -12.80 -14.41 -4.27
CA LEU A 4 -12.02 -13.26 -3.81
C LEU A 4 -11.34 -13.57 -2.48
N ARG A 5 -12.07 -14.20 -1.57
CA ARG A 5 -11.53 -14.58 -0.26
C ARG A 5 -10.32 -15.50 -0.40
N ASP A 6 -10.42 -16.52 -1.25
CA ASP A 6 -9.32 -17.46 -1.46
C ASP A 6 -8.12 -16.77 -2.09
N LEU A 7 -8.36 -15.92 -3.09
CA LEU A 7 -7.29 -15.17 -3.75
C LEU A 7 -6.61 -14.21 -2.76
N LEU A 8 -7.39 -13.53 -1.93
CA LEU A 8 -6.87 -12.60 -0.95
C LEU A 8 -6.04 -13.32 0.11
N GLU A 9 -6.51 -14.46 0.63
CA GLU A 9 -5.76 -15.26 1.58
C GLU A 9 -4.42 -15.71 1.02
N SER A 10 -4.43 -16.19 -0.23
CA SER A 10 -3.22 -16.60 -0.93
C SER A 10 -2.24 -15.43 -1.07
N THR A 11 -2.75 -14.27 -1.48
CA THR A 11 -1.95 -13.06 -1.66
C THR A 11 -1.32 -12.62 -0.33
N LYS A 12 -2.11 -12.60 0.74
CA LYS A 12 -1.62 -12.19 2.06
C LYS A 12 -0.52 -13.11 2.58
N SER A 13 -0.54 -14.38 2.20
CA SER A 13 0.52 -15.31 2.60
C SER A 13 1.85 -15.06 1.90
N MET A 14 1.87 -14.28 0.82
CA MET A 14 3.05 -14.01 0.00
C MET A 14 3.65 -12.63 0.25
N ILE A 15 2.97 -11.76 0.98
CA ILE A 15 3.40 -10.38 1.19
C ILE A 15 3.68 -10.14 2.67
N ARG A 16 4.33 -9.01 2.97
CA ARG A 16 4.50 -8.55 4.33
C ARG A 16 3.38 -7.56 4.66
N GLU A 17 2.63 -7.86 5.72
CA GLU A 17 1.60 -6.95 6.23
C GLU A 17 2.08 -6.33 7.54
N VAL A 18 1.70 -5.07 7.75
CA VAL A 18 2.05 -4.34 8.97
C VAL A 18 0.81 -3.69 9.57
N THR A 19 0.86 -3.41 10.86
CA THR A 19 -0.20 -2.66 11.54
C THR A 19 -0.09 -1.18 11.20
N THR A 20 -1.12 -0.40 11.55
CA THR A 20 -1.07 1.06 11.38
C THR A 20 0.07 1.67 12.19
N ALA A 21 0.33 1.17 13.39
CA ALA A 21 1.42 1.66 14.23
C ALA A 21 2.78 1.38 13.59
N GLU A 22 2.99 0.16 13.09
CA GLU A 22 4.23 -0.19 12.39
C GLU A 22 4.40 0.63 11.12
N ALA A 23 3.30 0.87 10.40
CA ALA A 23 3.32 1.68 9.17
C ALA A 23 3.77 3.12 9.49
N ASP A 24 3.28 3.71 10.58
CA ASP A 24 3.67 5.06 10.96
C ASP A 24 5.18 5.15 11.22
N ASP A 25 5.75 4.15 11.88
CA ASP A 25 7.19 4.11 12.11
C ASP A 25 7.97 3.97 10.78
N LEU A 26 7.51 3.08 9.91
CA LEU A 26 8.18 2.84 8.62
C LEU A 26 8.13 4.07 7.71
N ARG A 27 7.01 4.81 7.73
CA ARG A 27 6.85 6.01 6.89
C ARG A 27 7.83 7.13 7.26
N LEU A 28 8.34 7.12 8.48
CA LEU A 28 9.28 8.15 8.94
C LEU A 28 10.69 7.96 8.40
N ALA A 29 11.02 6.79 7.87
CA ALA A 29 12.33 6.56 7.28
C ALA A 29 12.55 7.49 6.09
N PRO A 30 13.75 8.12 5.96
CA PRO A 30 13.96 9.17 4.94
C PRO A 30 13.72 8.74 3.51
N ARG A 31 13.97 7.46 3.18
CA ARG A 31 13.80 6.95 1.82
C ARG A 31 12.45 6.32 1.57
N ALA A 32 11.63 6.16 2.61
CA ALA A 32 10.35 5.48 2.49
C ALA A 32 9.37 6.31 1.66
N VAL A 33 8.59 5.64 0.84
CA VAL A 33 7.50 6.23 0.06
C VAL A 33 6.19 5.65 0.57
N THR A 34 5.27 6.51 0.95
CA THR A 34 3.91 6.13 1.34
C THR A 34 3.05 6.17 0.07
N LEU A 35 2.45 5.04 -0.28
CA LEU A 35 1.74 4.88 -1.55
C LEU A 35 0.26 4.59 -1.31
N ASP A 36 -0.59 5.50 -1.76
CA ASP A 36 -2.04 5.36 -1.72
C ASP A 36 -2.53 4.78 -3.04
N VAL A 37 -3.15 3.59 -2.98
CA VAL A 37 -3.66 2.92 -4.19
C VAL A 37 -5.18 2.98 -4.30
N ARG A 38 -5.82 3.88 -3.54
CA ARG A 38 -7.26 4.10 -3.62
C ARG A 38 -7.62 4.89 -4.87
N GLU A 39 -8.92 5.09 -5.10
CA GLU A 39 -9.39 5.91 -6.20
C GLU A 39 -9.18 7.40 -5.90
N ALA A 40 -9.22 8.22 -6.96
CA ALA A 40 -8.92 9.65 -6.84
C ALA A 40 -9.85 10.38 -5.87
N ASP A 41 -11.14 10.06 -5.88
CA ASP A 41 -12.10 10.70 -4.98
C ASP A 41 -11.85 10.35 -3.51
N GLU A 42 -11.41 9.13 -3.24
CA GLU A 42 -11.01 8.74 -1.88
C GLU A 42 -9.79 9.55 -1.42
N TYR A 43 -8.79 9.65 -2.29
CA TYR A 43 -7.56 10.38 -1.98
C TYR A 43 -7.84 11.86 -1.72
N GLU A 44 -8.71 12.46 -2.51
CA GLU A 44 -9.05 13.89 -2.39
C GLU A 44 -9.74 14.22 -1.08
N GLN A 45 -10.43 13.25 -0.48
CA GLN A 45 -11.13 13.44 0.78
C GLN A 45 -10.22 13.28 2.01
N GLY A 46 -8.97 12.94 1.80
CA GLY A 46 -8.00 12.78 2.87
C GLY A 46 -7.07 11.62 2.60
N ALA A 47 -5.81 11.74 3.03
CA ALA A 47 -4.77 10.75 2.79
C ALA A 47 -3.78 10.78 3.94
N LEU A 48 -2.93 9.75 4.04
CA LEU A 48 -1.81 9.78 4.97
C LEU A 48 -0.86 10.90 4.57
N PRO A 49 -0.20 11.53 5.56
CA PRO A 49 0.76 12.61 5.26
C PRO A 49 1.84 12.13 4.27
N ARG A 50 2.14 12.97 3.29
CA ARG A 50 3.18 12.73 2.27
C ARG A 50 2.89 11.56 1.34
N ALA A 51 1.69 11.01 1.34
CA ALA A 51 1.37 9.91 0.44
C ALA A 51 1.39 10.40 -1.01
N ILE A 52 2.00 9.60 -1.87
CA ILE A 52 1.81 9.76 -3.31
C ILE A 52 0.64 8.89 -3.73
N HIS A 53 -0.06 9.32 -4.74
CA HIS A 53 -1.27 8.64 -5.20
C HIS A 53 -1.07 7.99 -6.55
N ILE A 54 -1.24 6.66 -6.59
CA ILE A 54 -1.30 5.91 -7.84
C ILE A 54 -2.44 4.92 -7.68
N PRO A 55 -3.59 5.15 -8.33
CA PRO A 55 -4.72 4.23 -8.22
C PRO A 55 -4.31 2.81 -8.64
N ARG A 56 -4.91 1.81 -7.98
CA ARG A 56 -4.56 0.41 -8.26
C ARG A 56 -4.61 0.09 -9.75
N GLY A 57 -5.59 0.65 -10.48
CA GLY A 57 -5.79 0.36 -11.90
C GLY A 57 -4.67 0.84 -12.81
N THR A 58 -3.86 1.80 -12.38
CA THR A 58 -2.75 2.33 -13.17
C THR A 58 -1.38 2.08 -12.53
N LEU A 59 -1.34 1.25 -11.49
CA LEU A 59 -0.13 1.03 -10.71
C LEU A 59 1.02 0.53 -11.59
N GLU A 60 0.78 -0.53 -12.36
CA GLU A 60 1.82 -1.17 -13.17
C GLU A 60 2.41 -0.25 -14.23
N THR A 61 1.60 0.65 -14.78
CA THR A 61 2.06 1.55 -15.83
C THR A 61 2.70 2.82 -15.31
N THR A 62 2.63 3.07 -14.00
CA THR A 62 3.03 4.37 -13.43
C THR A 62 4.16 4.24 -12.41
N ILE A 63 4.22 3.14 -11.67
CA ILE A 63 5.09 3.05 -10.48
C ILE A 63 6.57 3.23 -10.82
N GLU A 64 7.05 2.64 -11.90
CA GLU A 64 8.48 2.69 -12.21
C GLU A 64 8.94 4.11 -12.54
N MET A 65 8.05 4.92 -13.10
CA MET A 65 8.34 6.33 -13.38
C MET A 65 8.38 7.14 -12.08
N LYS A 66 7.48 6.86 -11.15
CA LYS A 66 7.39 7.61 -9.89
C LYS A 66 8.43 7.16 -8.87
N VAL A 67 8.74 5.89 -8.84
CA VAL A 67 9.69 5.30 -7.89
C VAL A 67 10.63 4.37 -8.67
N PRO A 68 11.63 4.95 -9.36
CA PRO A 68 12.51 4.14 -10.22
C PRO A 68 13.46 3.22 -9.46
N ASN A 69 13.80 3.53 -8.21
CA ASN A 69 14.69 2.70 -7.42
C ASN A 69 13.92 1.56 -6.76
N LYS A 70 14.19 0.33 -7.18
CA LYS A 70 13.50 -0.87 -6.72
C LYS A 70 13.79 -1.23 -5.25
N THR A 71 14.79 -0.60 -4.64
CA THR A 71 15.09 -0.81 -3.22
C THR A 71 14.41 0.20 -2.31
N THR A 72 13.66 1.14 -2.87
CA THR A 72 12.90 2.11 -2.08
C THR A 72 11.88 1.40 -1.20
N PRO A 73 11.87 1.66 0.13
CA PRO A 73 10.83 1.10 0.98
C PRO A 73 9.46 1.66 0.62
N LEU A 74 8.51 0.79 0.34
CA LEU A 74 7.15 1.18 -0.04
C LEU A 74 6.16 0.77 1.05
N VAL A 75 5.46 1.74 1.60
CA VAL A 75 4.38 1.52 2.56
C VAL A 75 3.07 1.75 1.82
N VAL A 76 2.39 0.67 1.47
CA VAL A 76 1.24 0.70 0.56
C VAL A 76 -0.05 0.55 1.36
N TYR A 77 -1.00 1.43 1.11
CA TYR A 77 -2.29 1.34 1.79
C TYR A 77 -3.45 1.63 0.85
N CYS A 78 -4.63 1.13 1.23
CA CYS A 78 -5.90 1.48 0.61
C CYS A 78 -6.89 1.81 1.73
N ALA A 79 -8.18 1.66 1.48
CA ALA A 79 -9.18 1.96 2.52
C ALA A 79 -9.18 0.90 3.62
N GLY A 80 -9.25 -0.39 3.26
CA GLY A 80 -9.40 -1.48 4.22
C GLY A 80 -8.32 -2.56 4.19
N GLY A 81 -7.38 -2.48 3.25
CA GLY A 81 -6.27 -3.43 3.17
C GLY A 81 -6.35 -4.44 2.04
N THR A 82 -7.45 -4.50 1.29
CA THR A 82 -7.61 -5.48 0.20
C THR A 82 -6.84 -5.08 -1.06
N ARG A 83 -7.10 -3.88 -1.57
CA ARG A 83 -6.42 -3.38 -2.78
C ARG A 83 -4.92 -3.27 -2.56
N SER A 84 -4.50 -2.85 -1.35
CA SER A 84 -3.07 -2.72 -1.03
C SER A 84 -2.38 -4.08 -0.93
N ALA A 85 -3.08 -5.12 -0.51
CA ALA A 85 -2.51 -6.46 -0.49
C ALA A 85 -2.18 -6.93 -1.92
N PHE A 86 -3.11 -6.77 -2.85
CA PHE A 86 -2.86 -7.11 -4.25
C PHE A 86 -1.79 -6.21 -4.86
N ALA A 87 -1.80 -4.92 -4.51
CA ALA A 87 -0.79 -3.99 -4.98
C ALA A 87 0.61 -4.39 -4.51
N ALA A 88 0.75 -4.78 -3.24
CA ALA A 88 2.04 -5.19 -2.70
C ALA A 88 2.59 -6.41 -3.45
N LYS A 89 1.73 -7.40 -3.74
CA LYS A 89 2.15 -8.56 -4.51
C LYS A 89 2.62 -8.16 -5.91
N THR A 90 1.87 -7.30 -6.58
CA THR A 90 2.23 -6.81 -7.92
C THR A 90 3.55 -6.07 -7.89
N LEU A 91 3.77 -5.22 -6.90
CA LEU A 91 5.03 -4.47 -6.77
C LEU A 91 6.21 -5.40 -6.58
N GLU A 92 6.05 -6.46 -5.79
CA GLU A 92 7.12 -7.46 -5.64
C GLU A 92 7.40 -8.19 -6.95
N GLU A 93 6.36 -8.48 -7.72
CA GLU A 93 6.52 -9.09 -9.04
C GLU A 93 7.26 -8.16 -10.02
N LEU A 94 7.12 -6.85 -9.84
CA LEU A 94 7.84 -5.85 -10.62
C LEU A 94 9.28 -5.62 -10.10
N GLY A 95 9.69 -6.33 -9.07
CA GLY A 95 11.06 -6.30 -8.59
C GLY A 95 11.32 -5.41 -7.39
N TYR A 96 10.29 -4.77 -6.82
CA TYR A 96 10.47 -3.99 -5.60
C TYR A 96 10.73 -4.94 -4.42
N THR A 97 11.77 -4.65 -3.64
CA THR A 97 12.29 -5.60 -2.66
C THR A 97 11.88 -5.30 -1.21
N ASP A 98 11.26 -4.16 -0.96
CA ASP A 98 10.90 -3.74 0.40
C ASP A 98 9.49 -3.12 0.39
N VAL A 99 8.48 -3.98 0.38
CA VAL A 99 7.08 -3.58 0.24
C VAL A 99 6.27 -4.12 1.40
N VAL A 100 5.47 -3.25 2.02
CA VAL A 100 4.53 -3.66 3.06
C VAL A 100 3.13 -3.14 2.72
N SER A 101 2.10 -3.90 3.11
CA SER A 101 0.70 -3.50 3.01
C SER A 101 0.17 -3.22 4.41
N VAL A 102 -0.59 -2.14 4.58
CA VAL A 102 -1.10 -1.73 5.89
C VAL A 102 -2.44 -2.39 6.16
N VAL A 103 -2.48 -3.24 7.17
CA VAL A 103 -3.72 -3.92 7.60
C VAL A 103 -4.71 -2.89 8.12
N GLY A 104 -5.95 -2.97 7.63
CA GLY A 104 -7.01 -2.05 8.02
C GLY A 104 -6.94 -0.69 7.31
N GLY A 105 -5.81 -0.39 6.68
CA GLY A 105 -5.66 0.77 5.79
C GLY A 105 -6.00 2.11 6.42
N PHE A 106 -6.40 3.03 5.54
CA PHE A 106 -6.74 4.40 5.95
C PHE A 106 -7.89 4.45 6.93
N ASN A 107 -8.88 3.55 6.78
CA ASN A 107 -10.03 3.53 7.68
C ASN A 107 -9.61 3.28 9.12
N ARG A 108 -8.75 2.29 9.34
CA ARG A 108 -8.25 1.98 10.70
C ARG A 108 -7.36 3.09 11.22
N TRP A 109 -6.45 3.60 10.37
CA TRP A 109 -5.55 4.68 10.73
C TRP A 109 -6.34 5.90 11.22
N LYS A 110 -7.39 6.26 10.50
CA LYS A 110 -8.25 7.39 10.84
C LYS A 110 -9.05 7.12 12.12
N ASP A 111 -9.62 5.92 12.27
CA ASP A 111 -10.40 5.52 13.44
C ASP A 111 -9.56 5.53 14.71
N GLU A 112 -8.26 5.23 14.59
CA GLU A 112 -7.32 5.27 15.72
C GLU A 112 -6.81 6.68 16.00
N ASP A 113 -7.28 7.67 15.27
CA ASP A 113 -6.94 9.08 15.45
C ASP A 113 -5.43 9.33 15.35
N ARG A 114 -4.78 8.62 14.46
CA ARG A 114 -3.34 8.76 14.21
C ARG A 114 -3.06 9.95 13.30
N GLU A 115 -1.93 10.54 13.45
CA GLU A 115 -1.50 11.67 12.62
C GLU A 115 -0.24 11.39 11.84
#